data_b7d81f5d7d59de62c6d1e753a170d51e
#
_entry.id   b7d81f5d7d59de62c6d1e753a170d51e
#
_cell.length_a   1.000
_cell.length_b   1.000
_cell.length_c   1.000
_cell.angle_alpha   90.00
_cell.angle_beta   90.00
_cell.angle_gamma   90.00
#
_symmetry.space_group_name_H-M   'P 1'
#
loop_
_entity.id
_entity.type
_entity.pdbx_description
1 polymer ?
#
loop_
_entity_poly.entity_id
_entity_poly.type
_entity_poly.pdbx_seq_one_letter_code
_entity_poly.pdbx_strand_id
1 'polypeptide(L)'
;MSDNMQDTNGVLVQGHIKIFDPESQKVYINKRNAIHYENMSIAMAESLANAGEGFIYEMSFGNGGTSVDPTGIITYLTPNSTGTNASLYNQTYTKVVDDRSVNNTDPARNKLETRHVSGTNYTDIVVSCLLDYGEPNGQDA
;
A
#
# COMPACT_ATOMS: atom_id res chain seq x y z
N MET A 1 33.42 -5.49 20.33
CA MET A 1 32.16 -6.23 20.24
C MET A 1 32.26 -7.19 19.06
N SER A 2 31.73 -8.32 19.21
CA SER A 2 31.79 -9.31 18.15
C SER A 2 30.69 -9.06 17.12
N ASP A 3 31.07 -8.84 15.88
CA ASP A 3 30.14 -8.73 14.78
C ASP A 3 29.60 -10.09 14.34
N ASN A 4 30.22 -11.17 14.84
CA ASN A 4 29.71 -12.53 14.58
C ASN A 4 28.43 -12.83 15.35
N MET A 5 28.05 -11.92 16.23
CA MET A 5 26.79 -11.99 16.97
C MET A 5 25.65 -11.36 16.20
N GLN A 6 25.79 -11.22 14.92
CA GLN A 6 24.70 -10.67 14.11
C GLN A 6 23.43 -11.46 14.33
N ASP A 7 22.39 -10.72 14.64
CA ASP A 7 21.05 -11.27 14.64
C ASP A 7 20.55 -11.36 13.20
N THR A 8 20.33 -12.57 12.74
CA THR A 8 19.81 -12.80 11.40
C THR A 8 18.29 -12.69 11.34
N ASN A 9 17.64 -12.55 12.51
CA ASN A 9 16.22 -12.37 12.56
C ASN A 9 15.89 -10.91 12.26
N GLY A 10 15.12 -10.68 11.25
CA GLY A 10 14.65 -9.37 10.87
C GLY A 10 13.14 -9.29 10.93
N VAL A 11 12.62 -8.12 10.60
CA VAL A 11 11.20 -7.95 10.37
C VAL A 11 10.93 -8.12 8.89
N LEU A 12 10.09 -9.07 8.54
CA LEU A 12 9.67 -9.29 7.16
C LEU A 12 8.33 -8.60 6.94
N VAL A 13 8.26 -7.73 5.95
CA VAL A 13 7.02 -7.08 5.53
C VAL A 13 6.59 -7.68 4.21
N GLN A 14 5.35 -8.16 4.17
CA GLN A 14 4.72 -8.65 2.96
C GLN A 14 3.45 -7.86 2.69
N GLY A 15 3.18 -7.57 1.44
CA GLY A 15 1.98 -6.85 1.04
C GLY A 15 1.09 -7.71 0.17
N HIS A 16 -0.20 -7.51 0.28
CA HIS A 16 -1.21 -8.12 -0.56
C HIS A 16 -2.26 -7.09 -0.91
N ILE A 17 -2.65 -7.04 -2.18
CA ILE A 17 -3.69 -6.13 -2.64
C ILE A 17 -4.85 -6.91 -3.22
N LYS A 18 -6.06 -6.51 -2.83
CA LYS A 18 -7.29 -7.06 -3.35
C LYS A 18 -8.24 -5.92 -3.72
N ILE A 19 -8.71 -5.93 -4.94
CA ILE A 19 -9.71 -4.98 -5.43
C ILE A 19 -10.92 -5.78 -5.87
N PHE A 20 -12.06 -5.46 -5.31
CA PHE A 20 -13.29 -6.21 -5.58
C PHE A 20 -14.53 -5.33 -5.47
N ASP A 21 -15.60 -5.79 -6.08
CA ASP A 21 -16.92 -5.18 -5.92
C ASP A 21 -17.61 -5.82 -4.70
N PRO A 22 -17.90 -5.05 -3.64
CA PRO A 22 -18.49 -5.62 -2.44
C PRO A 22 -19.92 -6.11 -2.63
N GLU A 23 -20.64 -5.59 -3.62
CA GLU A 23 -22.02 -6.02 -3.89
C GLU A 23 -22.07 -7.33 -4.68
N SER A 24 -21.35 -7.41 -5.79
CA SER A 24 -21.32 -8.60 -6.65
C SER A 24 -20.31 -9.64 -6.23
N GLN A 25 -19.36 -9.27 -5.33
CA GLN A 25 -18.23 -10.11 -4.92
C GLN A 25 -17.25 -10.40 -6.07
N LYS A 26 -17.36 -9.70 -7.18
CA LYS A 26 -16.42 -9.84 -8.29
C LYS A 26 -15.06 -9.32 -7.88
N VAL A 27 -14.02 -10.13 -8.06
CA VAL A 27 -12.64 -9.77 -7.75
C VAL A 27 -11.95 -9.33 -9.03
N TYR A 28 -11.43 -8.11 -9.02
CA TYR A 28 -10.66 -7.56 -10.15
C TYR A 28 -9.18 -7.81 -10.02
N ILE A 29 -8.63 -7.65 -8.81
CA ILE A 29 -7.23 -7.86 -8.49
C ILE A 29 -7.14 -8.60 -7.17
N ASN A 30 -6.27 -9.61 -7.11
CA ASN A 30 -5.97 -10.34 -5.89
C ASN A 30 -4.56 -10.90 -6.04
N LYS A 31 -3.57 -10.13 -5.62
CA LYS A 31 -2.17 -10.49 -5.84
C LYS A 31 -1.25 -9.91 -4.79
N ARG A 32 -0.02 -10.40 -4.79
CA ARG A 32 1.03 -9.87 -3.93
C ARG A 32 1.39 -8.45 -4.36
N ASN A 33 1.53 -7.57 -3.38
CA ASN A 33 1.95 -6.20 -3.60
C ASN A 33 3.48 -6.08 -3.42
N ALA A 34 4.11 -5.24 -4.24
CA ALA A 34 5.51 -4.90 -4.04
C ALA A 34 5.66 -3.94 -2.87
N ILE A 35 6.70 -4.17 -2.07
CA ILE A 35 7.04 -3.31 -0.94
C ILE A 35 8.27 -2.49 -1.28
N HIS A 36 8.20 -1.19 -1.07
CA HIS A 36 9.37 -0.33 -1.15
C HIS A 36 10.10 -0.40 0.19
N TYR A 37 11.09 -1.27 0.27
CA TYR A 37 11.71 -1.62 1.55
C TYR A 37 12.47 -0.47 2.20
N GLU A 38 13.11 0.39 1.43
CA GLU A 38 13.80 1.54 1.99
C GLU A 38 12.82 2.48 2.70
N ASN A 39 11.74 2.87 2.05
CA ASN A 39 10.72 3.73 2.66
C ASN A 39 10.02 3.05 3.84
N MET A 40 9.78 1.74 3.74
CA MET A 40 9.17 1.00 4.83
C MET A 40 10.08 0.98 6.06
N SER A 41 11.38 0.80 5.87
CA SER A 41 12.33 0.80 6.99
C SER A 41 12.40 2.16 7.68
N ILE A 42 12.36 3.24 6.90
CA ILE A 42 12.33 4.60 7.44
C ILE A 42 11.04 4.83 8.24
N ALA A 43 9.90 4.45 7.69
CA ALA A 43 8.61 4.62 8.35
C ALA A 43 8.53 3.87 9.68
N MET A 44 9.02 2.63 9.70
CA MET A 44 9.03 1.83 10.92
C MET A 44 9.94 2.44 11.98
N ALA A 45 11.13 2.89 11.59
CA ALA A 45 12.07 3.52 12.50
C ALA A 45 11.51 4.83 13.08
N GLU A 46 10.93 5.65 12.25
CA GLU A 46 10.32 6.91 12.68
C GLU A 46 9.13 6.67 13.61
N SER A 47 8.31 5.66 13.34
CA SER A 47 7.18 5.31 14.20
C SER A 47 7.64 4.86 15.58
N LEU A 48 8.65 4.00 15.64
CA LEU A 48 9.16 3.48 16.91
C LEU A 48 9.90 4.55 17.70
N ALA A 49 10.58 5.46 17.03
CA ALA A 49 11.35 6.54 17.66
C ALA A 49 10.50 7.78 17.97
N ASN A 50 9.24 7.79 17.56
CA ASN A 50 8.37 8.96 17.65
C ASN A 50 9.04 10.21 17.03
N ALA A 51 9.68 10.01 15.88
CA ALA A 51 10.54 10.99 15.22
C ALA A 51 10.02 11.40 13.85
N GLY A 52 8.74 11.18 13.56
CA GLY A 52 8.15 11.53 12.29
C GLY A 52 6.78 10.88 12.10
N GLU A 53 6.25 10.99 10.89
CA GLU A 53 4.93 10.48 10.56
C GLU A 53 5.05 9.18 9.76
N GLY A 54 5.45 8.11 10.44
CA GLY A 54 5.65 6.80 9.84
C GLY A 54 4.39 5.96 9.69
N PHE A 55 3.22 6.57 9.57
CA PHE A 55 1.96 5.87 9.40
C PHE A 55 1.45 5.97 7.97
N ILE A 56 0.55 5.06 7.61
CA ILE A 56 -0.13 5.08 6.33
C ILE A 56 -1.21 6.15 6.36
N TYR A 57 -1.15 7.09 5.44
CA TYR A 57 -2.08 8.22 5.41
C TYR A 57 -3.10 8.11 4.28
N GLU A 58 -2.63 7.74 3.08
CA GLU A 58 -3.47 7.74 1.89
C GLU A 58 -3.14 6.56 0.98
N MET A 59 -4.07 6.24 0.11
CA MET A 59 -3.89 5.27 -0.95
C MET A 59 -3.99 6.00 -2.29
N SER A 60 -3.02 5.76 -3.15
CA SER A 60 -2.93 6.42 -4.45
C SER A 60 -3.16 5.43 -5.58
N PHE A 61 -3.77 5.92 -6.64
CA PHE A 61 -4.10 5.14 -7.82
C PHE A 61 -3.53 5.79 -9.07
N GLY A 62 -3.16 5.00 -10.04
CA GLY A 62 -2.62 5.47 -11.30
C GLY A 62 -2.92 4.53 -12.43
N ASN A 63 -2.68 4.97 -13.65
CA ASN A 63 -2.98 4.20 -14.86
C ASN A 63 -1.79 4.03 -15.80
N GLY A 64 -0.57 4.30 -15.34
CA GLY A 64 0.64 4.24 -16.16
C GLY A 64 1.53 3.02 -15.91
N GLY A 65 1.06 2.04 -15.13
CA GLY A 65 1.86 0.89 -14.72
C GLY A 65 1.98 -0.23 -15.75
N THR A 66 1.46 -0.05 -16.94
CA THR A 66 1.51 -1.05 -17.99
C THR A 66 1.96 -0.45 -19.31
N SER A 67 2.52 -1.30 -20.15
CA SER A 67 2.86 -0.99 -21.55
C SER A 67 2.20 -2.01 -22.44
N VAL A 68 1.55 -1.57 -23.50
CA VAL A 68 0.87 -2.44 -24.46
C VAL A 68 1.56 -2.29 -25.81
N ASP A 69 2.04 -3.40 -26.37
CA ASP A 69 2.68 -3.39 -27.68
C ASP A 69 1.61 -3.38 -28.80
N PRO A 70 2.04 -3.18 -30.09
CA PRO A 70 1.07 -3.17 -31.20
C PRO A 70 0.30 -4.47 -31.38
N THR A 71 0.76 -5.58 -30.81
CA THR A 71 0.07 -6.88 -30.90
C THR A 71 -0.89 -7.11 -29.74
N GLY A 72 -1.00 -6.15 -28.80
CA GLY A 72 -1.89 -6.25 -27.66
C GLY A 72 -1.30 -6.94 -26.43
N ILE A 73 -0.02 -7.26 -26.43
CA ILE A 73 0.64 -7.85 -25.27
C ILE A 73 0.84 -6.79 -24.20
N ILE A 74 0.37 -7.08 -22.99
CA ILE A 74 0.49 -6.19 -21.85
C ILE A 74 1.74 -6.57 -21.05
N THR A 75 2.59 -5.58 -20.80
CA THR A 75 3.76 -5.73 -19.94
C THR A 75 3.59 -4.84 -18.73
N TYR A 76 3.78 -5.40 -17.54
CA TYR A 76 3.76 -4.64 -16.29
C TYR A 76 5.13 -3.99 -16.06
N LEU A 77 5.12 -2.70 -15.78
CA LEU A 77 6.34 -1.95 -15.51
C LEU A 77 6.83 -2.27 -14.10
N THR A 78 8.16 -2.25 -13.95
CA THR A 78 8.78 -2.44 -12.63
C THR A 78 8.47 -1.23 -11.73
N PRO A 79 8.05 -1.45 -10.49
CA PRO A 79 7.82 -0.36 -9.56
C PRO A 79 9.06 0.51 -9.37
N ASN A 80 8.85 1.82 -9.21
CA ASN A 80 9.95 2.74 -8.91
C ASN A 80 10.57 2.40 -7.57
N SER A 81 11.89 2.28 -7.55
CA SER A 81 12.62 1.89 -6.34
C SER A 81 13.97 2.57 -6.20
N THR A 82 14.23 3.62 -6.96
CA THR A 82 15.50 4.35 -6.91
C THR A 82 15.51 5.26 -5.68
N GLY A 83 16.38 4.93 -4.71
CA GLY A 83 16.43 5.65 -3.45
C GLY A 83 15.06 5.61 -2.74
N THR A 84 14.53 6.76 -2.39
CA THR A 84 13.21 6.89 -1.75
C THR A 84 12.07 7.06 -2.75
N ASN A 85 12.34 6.96 -4.05
CA ASN A 85 11.32 7.13 -5.08
C ASN A 85 10.43 5.88 -5.17
N ALA A 86 9.22 6.00 -4.67
CA ALA A 86 8.18 4.98 -4.77
C ALA A 86 6.96 5.48 -5.54
N SER A 87 7.14 6.50 -6.37
CA SER A 87 6.04 7.15 -7.09
C SER A 87 5.38 6.20 -8.08
N LEU A 88 4.07 6.32 -8.19
CA LEU A 88 3.31 5.64 -9.24
C LEU A 88 3.66 6.23 -10.60
N TYR A 89 3.58 5.39 -11.64
CA TYR A 89 3.55 5.88 -13.00
C TYR A 89 2.19 6.53 -13.21
N ASN A 90 2.14 7.77 -13.59
CA ASN A 90 0.91 8.52 -13.86
C ASN A 90 -0.17 8.37 -12.77
N GLN A 91 0.09 8.94 -11.62
CA GLN A 91 -0.87 8.97 -10.52
C GLN A 91 -2.07 9.84 -10.91
N THR A 92 -3.28 9.30 -10.79
CA THR A 92 -4.51 9.97 -11.21
C THR A 92 -5.45 10.30 -10.05
N TYR A 93 -5.36 9.59 -8.95
CA TYR A 93 -6.29 9.76 -7.84
C TYR A 93 -5.64 9.34 -6.53
N THR A 94 -6.02 10.03 -5.45
CA THR A 94 -5.54 9.75 -4.10
C THR A 94 -6.71 9.86 -3.13
N LYS A 95 -6.80 8.93 -2.20
CA LYS A 95 -7.85 8.94 -1.18
C LYS A 95 -7.25 8.72 0.20
N VAL A 96 -7.63 9.56 1.16
CA VAL A 96 -7.16 9.46 2.54
C VAL A 96 -7.76 8.24 3.20
N VAL A 97 -6.92 7.39 3.77
CA VAL A 97 -7.33 6.19 4.50
C VAL A 97 -7.01 6.26 5.98
N ASP A 98 -6.32 7.30 6.43
CA ASP A 98 -6.14 7.55 7.85
C ASP A 98 -7.48 7.98 8.44
N ASP A 99 -8.09 7.11 9.21
CA ASP A 99 -9.41 7.33 9.79
C ASP A 99 -9.41 8.32 10.96
N ARG A 100 -8.25 8.81 11.36
CA ARG A 100 -8.09 9.87 12.35
C ARG A 100 -7.93 11.25 11.74
N SER A 101 -7.74 11.33 10.43
CA SER A 101 -7.57 12.61 9.74
C SER A 101 -8.90 13.29 9.49
N VAL A 102 -8.93 14.62 9.70
CA VAL A 102 -10.09 15.44 9.33
C VAL A 102 -10.31 15.49 7.82
N ASN A 103 -9.30 15.12 7.05
CA ASN A 103 -9.40 15.07 5.59
C ASN A 103 -10.03 13.78 5.06
N ASN A 104 -10.28 12.82 5.94
CA ASN A 104 -10.95 11.59 5.56
C ASN A 104 -12.46 11.81 5.52
N THR A 105 -13.05 11.69 4.35
CA THR A 105 -14.47 11.99 4.13
C THR A 105 -15.40 10.84 4.48
N ASP A 106 -14.85 9.62 4.65
CA ASP A 106 -15.63 8.44 5.02
C ASP A 106 -14.76 7.49 5.86
N PRO A 107 -14.49 7.83 7.12
CA PRO A 107 -13.59 7.03 7.95
C PRO A 107 -14.16 5.67 8.37
N ALA A 108 -15.44 5.42 8.14
CA ALA A 108 -16.02 4.11 8.39
C ALA A 108 -15.58 3.07 7.34
N ARG A 109 -15.25 3.52 6.13
CA ARG A 109 -14.90 2.65 5.00
C ARG A 109 -13.47 2.85 4.52
N ASN A 110 -12.89 4.03 4.74
CA ASN A 110 -11.49 4.33 4.45
C ASN A 110 -10.75 4.35 5.76
N LYS A 111 -10.09 3.26 6.09
CA LYS A 111 -9.57 3.09 7.46
C LYS A 111 -8.38 2.16 7.52
N LEU A 112 -7.70 2.21 8.65
CA LEU A 112 -6.59 1.34 9.01
C LEU A 112 -7.01 0.49 10.20
N GLU A 113 -6.70 -0.79 10.13
CA GLU A 113 -6.95 -1.73 11.21
C GLU A 113 -5.70 -2.57 11.46
N THR A 114 -5.50 -2.97 12.70
CA THR A 114 -4.51 -3.99 13.02
C THR A 114 -5.22 -5.26 13.46
N ARG A 115 -4.70 -6.40 13.04
CA ARG A 115 -5.24 -7.71 13.40
C ARG A 115 -4.12 -8.59 13.90
N HIS A 116 -4.25 -9.05 15.12
CA HIS A 116 -3.27 -9.92 15.74
C HIS A 116 -3.96 -11.08 16.44
N VAL A 117 -3.42 -12.28 16.22
CA VAL A 117 -3.84 -13.47 16.93
C VAL A 117 -2.80 -13.74 18.01
N SER A 118 -3.25 -13.82 19.26
CA SER A 118 -2.38 -14.06 20.41
C SER A 118 -1.57 -15.34 20.22
N GLY A 119 -0.28 -15.27 20.51
CA GLY A 119 0.64 -16.39 20.35
C GLY A 119 1.34 -16.48 19.01
N THR A 120 0.95 -15.66 18.03
CA THR A 120 1.65 -15.60 16.74
C THR A 120 2.72 -14.52 16.75
N ASN A 121 3.67 -14.62 15.84
CA ASN A 121 4.77 -13.65 15.71
C ASN A 121 4.57 -12.67 14.57
N TYR A 122 3.35 -12.51 14.10
CA TYR A 122 3.01 -11.54 13.05
C TYR A 122 1.74 -10.77 13.41
N THR A 123 1.59 -9.62 12.81
CA THR A 123 0.39 -8.80 12.94
C THR A 123 0.08 -8.21 11.56
N ASP A 124 -1.18 -8.23 11.19
CA ASP A 124 -1.63 -7.66 9.94
C ASP A 124 -2.03 -6.20 10.12
N ILE A 125 -1.66 -5.38 9.15
CA ILE A 125 -2.23 -4.05 8.98
C ILE A 125 -3.17 -4.13 7.79
N VAL A 126 -4.44 -3.86 8.02
CA VAL A 126 -5.45 -3.87 6.95
C VAL A 126 -5.80 -2.45 6.59
N VAL A 127 -5.53 -2.09 5.35
CA VAL A 127 -5.85 -0.79 4.78
C VAL A 127 -7.07 -0.97 3.89
N SER A 128 -8.16 -0.31 4.23
CA SER A 128 -9.39 -0.35 3.44
C SER A 128 -9.64 1.00 2.78
N CYS A 129 -10.03 0.95 1.52
CA CYS A 129 -10.37 2.14 0.75
C CYS A 129 -11.56 1.83 -0.14
N LEU A 130 -12.61 2.63 -0.03
CA LEU A 130 -13.77 2.53 -0.89
C LEU A 130 -13.68 3.57 -1.99
N LEU A 131 -13.75 3.10 -3.25
CA LEU A 131 -13.96 3.98 -4.39
C LEU A 131 -15.44 3.96 -4.75
N ASP A 132 -16.11 5.07 -4.56
CA ASP A 132 -17.51 5.24 -4.90
C ASP A 132 -17.70 5.43 -6.40
N TYR A 133 -18.93 5.38 -6.86
CA TYR A 133 -19.27 5.74 -8.22
C TYR A 133 -18.79 7.16 -8.53
N GLY A 134 -18.13 7.30 -9.67
CA GLY A 134 -17.53 8.59 -10.04
C GLY A 134 -16.18 8.86 -9.42
N GLU A 135 -15.59 7.91 -8.74
CA GLU A 135 -14.22 8.02 -8.22
C GLU A 135 -13.31 6.97 -8.87
N PRO A 136 -12.21 7.39 -9.51
CA PRO A 136 -11.87 8.76 -9.88
C PRO A 136 -12.75 9.25 -11.03
N ASN A 137 -13.27 10.46 -10.88
CA ASN A 137 -14.22 11.00 -11.86
C ASN A 137 -13.56 11.24 -13.21
N GLY A 138 -14.05 10.53 -14.24
CA GLY A 138 -13.55 10.68 -15.60
C GLY A 138 -12.14 10.15 -15.82
N GLN A 139 -11.61 9.32 -14.94
CA GLN A 139 -10.26 8.76 -15.03
C GLN A 139 -10.27 7.27 -14.79
N ASP A 140 -9.34 6.57 -15.43
CA ASP A 140 -9.06 5.16 -15.17
C ASP A 140 -8.01 5.05 -14.06
N ALA A 141 -8.30 4.22 -13.10
CA ALA A 141 -7.40 3.98 -11.99
C ALA A 141 -6.67 2.63 -12.10
#